data_a74453b83353716d35a42fe2ebcf1466
#
_entry.id   a74453b83353716d35a42fe2ebcf1466
#
_cell.length_a   1.000
_cell.length_b   1.000
_cell.length_c   1.000
_cell.angle_alpha   90.00
_cell.angle_beta   90.00
_cell.angle_gamma   90.00
#
_symmetry.space_group_name_H-M   'P 1'
#
loop_
_entity.id
_entity.type
_entity.pdbx_description
1 polymer ?
#
loop_
_entity_poly.entity_id
_entity_poly.type
_entity_poly.pdbx_seq_one_letter_code
_entity_poly.pdbx_strand_id
1 'polypeptide(L)'
;MRNSKVIPFGPFVYSLRGPFCICVILMVLIVATSLVVFNHSATSNPTFADNVSSLFAGMPQISQSISSNAALPKIKIPFAWLILVLLPHLMCFLAVSRSLRKDMYLVMSSSKSCYPILLTVSCVTATGLYWIIAGVVILLFTLLHGGEILPSTTISLEILEGFDASTLPENTISIIPLIGSLFISSLSLITLQCSAGLFIKEWPPLFLIISWIVSSIFKLHPILIGNYMMFSRSSLYIDSASREIVEGNLCAGVNPLYTLAFCIGSLGIFLYLSLSRFKNINQFGGE
;
A
#
# COMPACT_ATOMS: atom_id res chain seq x y z
N MET A 1 4.63 -44.98 5.71
CA MET A 1 3.54 -43.97 5.58
C MET A 1 3.84 -42.80 6.52
N ARG A 2 4.31 -41.67 5.99
CA ARG A 2 4.53 -40.43 6.76
C ARG A 2 3.16 -39.81 6.98
N ASN A 3 2.66 -39.87 8.20
CA ASN A 3 1.48 -39.12 8.61
C ASN A 3 1.76 -37.64 8.30
N SER A 4 1.09 -37.08 7.29
CA SER A 4 1.06 -35.64 7.00
C SER A 4 0.37 -34.95 8.19
N LYS A 5 1.15 -34.55 9.19
CA LYS A 5 0.63 -33.73 10.29
C LYS A 5 0.08 -32.46 9.69
N VAL A 6 -1.25 -32.32 9.70
CA VAL A 6 -1.95 -31.10 9.29
C VAL A 6 -1.42 -29.97 10.18
N ILE A 7 -0.78 -28.99 9.57
CA ILE A 7 -0.22 -27.83 10.28
C ILE A 7 -1.40 -26.97 10.72
N PRO A 8 -1.58 -26.70 12.02
CA PRO A 8 -2.71 -25.92 12.50
C PRO A 8 -2.55 -24.46 12.08
N PHE A 9 -3.39 -24.00 11.17
CA PHE A 9 -3.48 -22.59 10.74
C PHE A 9 -4.06 -21.68 11.85
N GLY A 10 -4.79 -22.27 12.79
CA GLY A 10 -5.53 -21.59 13.85
C GLY A 10 -4.75 -20.56 14.68
N PRO A 11 -3.54 -20.86 15.17
CA PRO A 11 -2.76 -19.95 15.99
C PRO A 11 -2.36 -18.64 15.27
N PHE A 12 -2.09 -18.69 13.96
CA PHE A 12 -1.72 -17.51 13.18
C PHE A 12 -2.92 -16.60 12.95
N VAL A 13 -4.07 -17.18 12.62
CA VAL A 13 -5.33 -16.43 12.48
C VAL A 13 -5.68 -15.75 13.79
N TYR A 14 -5.49 -16.44 14.92
CA TYR A 14 -5.75 -15.86 16.24
C TYR A 14 -4.82 -14.68 16.58
N SER A 15 -3.54 -14.77 16.24
CA SER A 15 -2.59 -13.68 16.49
C SER A 15 -2.90 -12.42 15.66
N LEU A 16 -3.44 -12.60 14.44
CA LEU A 16 -3.82 -11.53 13.54
C LEU A 16 -5.17 -10.91 13.85
N ARG A 17 -6.12 -11.66 14.44
CA ARG A 17 -7.52 -11.22 14.60
C ARG A 17 -7.65 -9.85 15.28
N GLY A 18 -6.97 -9.65 16.41
CA GLY A 18 -7.03 -8.37 17.14
C GLY A 18 -6.46 -7.19 16.35
N PRO A 19 -5.18 -7.26 15.86
CA PRO A 19 -4.60 -6.21 15.03
C PRO A 19 -5.42 -5.94 13.76
N PHE A 20 -5.93 -6.97 13.10
CA PHE A 20 -6.74 -6.84 11.90
C PHE A 20 -8.02 -6.05 12.17
N CYS A 21 -8.79 -6.42 13.21
CA CYS A 21 -10.02 -5.71 13.56
C CYS A 21 -9.76 -4.22 13.87
N ILE A 22 -8.70 -3.91 14.63
CA ILE A 22 -8.35 -2.52 14.95
C ILE A 22 -7.99 -1.75 13.67
N CYS A 23 -7.15 -2.32 12.80
CA CYS A 23 -6.76 -1.67 11.56
C CYS A 23 -7.94 -1.46 10.61
N VAL A 24 -8.88 -2.42 10.54
CA VAL A 24 -10.10 -2.27 9.72
C VAL A 24 -11.00 -1.18 10.28
N ILE A 25 -11.21 -1.11 11.59
CA ILE A 25 -12.02 -0.03 12.20
C ILE A 25 -11.40 1.34 11.91
N LEU A 26 -10.09 1.49 12.11
CA LEU A 26 -9.39 2.73 11.81
C LEU A 26 -9.47 3.09 10.33
N MET A 27 -9.31 2.12 9.44
CA MET A 27 -9.45 2.31 8.00
C MET A 27 -10.85 2.82 7.64
N VAL A 28 -11.91 2.18 8.16
CA VAL A 28 -13.30 2.60 7.91
C VAL A 28 -13.52 4.04 8.36
N LEU A 29 -13.04 4.41 9.55
CA LEU A 29 -13.17 5.78 10.06
C LEU A 29 -12.44 6.80 9.17
N ILE A 30 -11.22 6.49 8.73
CA ILE A 30 -10.42 7.39 7.89
C ILE A 30 -11.07 7.53 6.50
N VAL A 31 -11.47 6.42 5.89
CA VAL A 31 -12.16 6.44 4.59
C VAL A 31 -13.45 7.25 4.70
N ALA A 32 -14.30 6.96 5.68
CA ALA A 32 -15.58 7.67 5.85
C ALA A 32 -15.38 9.17 6.06
N THR A 33 -14.49 9.57 6.97
CA THR A 33 -14.23 10.99 7.25
C THR A 33 -13.65 11.72 6.05
N SER A 34 -12.70 11.12 5.35
CA SER A 34 -12.08 11.71 4.16
C SER A 34 -13.07 11.87 3.01
N LEU A 35 -13.91 10.85 2.77
CA LEU A 35 -14.90 10.89 1.71
C LEU A 35 -16.05 11.85 2.03
N VAL A 36 -16.47 11.99 3.29
CA VAL A 36 -17.44 13.02 3.68
C VAL A 36 -16.92 14.42 3.36
N VAL A 37 -15.66 14.71 3.72
CA VAL A 37 -15.03 16.01 3.41
C VAL A 37 -14.93 16.22 1.90
N PHE A 38 -14.54 15.21 1.15
CA PHE A 38 -14.41 15.28 -0.31
C PHE A 38 -15.76 15.51 -0.97
N ASN A 39 -16.79 14.71 -0.65
CA ASN A 39 -18.12 14.85 -1.25
C ASN A 39 -18.80 16.19 -0.89
N HIS A 40 -18.50 16.75 0.28
CA HIS A 40 -19.02 18.07 0.65
C HIS A 40 -18.38 19.20 -0.19
N SER A 41 -17.17 19.01 -0.67
CA SER A 41 -16.47 20.00 -1.51
C SER A 41 -16.72 19.81 -3.00
N ALA A 42 -17.22 18.64 -3.41
CA ALA A 42 -17.52 18.34 -4.81
C ALA A 42 -18.77 19.05 -5.30
N THR A 43 -18.75 19.56 -6.52
CA THR A 43 -19.89 20.24 -7.17
C THR A 43 -20.88 19.26 -7.83
N SER A 44 -20.47 18.02 -8.05
CA SER A 44 -21.26 16.92 -8.61
C SER A 44 -21.14 15.68 -7.73
N ASN A 45 -22.03 14.71 -7.92
CA ASN A 45 -21.93 13.42 -7.19
C ASN A 45 -20.69 12.64 -7.68
N PRO A 46 -19.66 12.44 -6.82
CA PRO A 46 -18.44 11.76 -7.24
C PRO A 46 -18.71 10.29 -7.58
N THR A 47 -18.03 9.80 -8.60
CA THR A 47 -18.06 8.39 -8.98
C THR A 47 -17.20 7.55 -8.02
N PHE A 48 -17.27 6.22 -8.15
CA PHE A 48 -16.38 5.32 -7.41
C PHE A 48 -14.90 5.64 -7.69
N ALA A 49 -14.56 5.91 -8.96
CA ALA A 49 -13.21 6.25 -9.35
C ALA A 49 -12.73 7.57 -8.73
N ASP A 50 -13.61 8.58 -8.65
CA ASP A 50 -13.28 9.86 -8.02
C ASP A 50 -13.04 9.69 -6.51
N ASN A 51 -13.87 8.91 -5.83
CA ASN A 51 -13.71 8.62 -4.42
C ASN A 51 -12.41 7.85 -4.11
N VAL A 52 -12.05 6.85 -4.92
CA VAL A 52 -10.78 6.14 -4.80
C VAL A 52 -9.62 7.09 -5.07
N SER A 53 -9.71 7.90 -6.12
CA SER A 53 -8.66 8.85 -6.50
C SER A 53 -8.43 9.91 -5.43
N SER A 54 -9.48 10.42 -4.78
CA SER A 54 -9.36 11.39 -3.69
C SER A 54 -8.57 10.87 -2.49
N LEU A 55 -8.69 9.57 -2.20
CA LEU A 55 -7.97 8.92 -1.10
C LEU A 55 -6.53 8.58 -1.47
N PHE A 56 -6.28 8.18 -2.72
CA PHE A 56 -4.99 7.66 -3.18
C PHE A 56 -4.26 8.57 -4.16
N ALA A 57 -4.73 9.79 -4.38
CA ALA A 57 -4.01 10.79 -5.17
C ALA A 57 -2.56 10.93 -4.68
N GLY A 58 -2.39 10.97 -3.36
CA GLY A 58 -1.07 11.17 -2.77
C GLY A 58 -0.63 12.62 -2.86
N MET A 59 0.66 12.84 -3.08
CA MET A 59 1.24 14.16 -3.25
C MET A 59 1.69 14.33 -4.70
N PRO A 60 1.19 15.35 -5.41
CA PRO A 60 1.63 15.64 -6.77
C PRO A 60 3.11 15.95 -6.80
N GLN A 61 3.72 15.79 -7.97
CA GLN A 61 5.07 16.25 -8.17
C GLN A 61 5.07 17.78 -8.23
N ILE A 62 5.71 18.41 -7.28
CA ILE A 62 5.94 19.86 -7.33
C ILE A 62 6.96 20.08 -8.45
N SER A 63 6.51 20.57 -9.60
CA SER A 63 7.41 21.05 -10.63
C SER A 63 8.19 22.24 -10.06
N GLN A 64 9.51 22.15 -10.05
CA GLN A 64 10.39 23.21 -9.54
C GLN A 64 10.43 24.46 -10.45
N SER A 65 9.49 24.60 -11.39
CA SER A 65 9.29 25.84 -12.14
C SER A 65 8.62 26.90 -11.27
N ILE A 66 9.17 27.12 -10.07
CA ILE A 66 8.80 28.28 -9.26
C ILE A 66 9.44 29.47 -9.91
N SER A 67 8.64 30.28 -10.61
CA SER A 67 9.00 31.66 -10.89
C SER A 67 9.38 32.31 -9.54
N SER A 68 10.50 33.01 -9.52
CA SER A 68 11.21 33.53 -8.34
C SER A 68 10.41 34.44 -7.39
N ASN A 69 9.11 34.57 -7.56
CA ASN A 69 8.23 35.47 -6.79
C ASN A 69 6.98 34.79 -6.21
N ALA A 70 6.83 33.46 -6.30
CA ALA A 70 5.70 32.78 -5.72
C ALA A 70 5.97 32.40 -4.26
N ALA A 71 5.00 32.63 -3.38
CA ALA A 71 5.02 32.13 -2.01
C ALA A 71 5.31 30.64 -1.99
N LEU A 72 6.15 30.19 -1.05
CA LEU A 72 6.52 28.77 -0.89
C LEU A 72 5.26 27.89 -1.01
N PRO A 73 5.26 26.88 -1.90
CA PRO A 73 4.11 26.01 -2.06
C PRO A 73 3.78 25.38 -0.72
N LYS A 74 2.52 25.52 -0.29
CA LYS A 74 2.04 24.86 0.94
C LYS A 74 2.07 23.37 0.71
N ILE A 75 3.06 22.68 1.27
CA ILE A 75 3.17 21.21 1.21
C ILE A 75 1.99 20.63 2.00
N LYS A 76 0.99 20.12 1.29
CA LYS A 76 -0.15 19.44 1.89
C LYS A 76 0.17 17.94 1.97
N ILE A 77 0.64 17.50 3.14
CA ILE A 77 0.92 16.07 3.37
C ILE A 77 -0.37 15.27 3.21
N PRO A 78 -0.41 14.20 2.39
CA PRO A 78 -1.60 13.38 2.20
C PRO A 78 -1.78 12.41 3.39
N PHE A 79 -2.26 12.92 4.53
CA PHE A 79 -2.38 12.14 5.76
C PHE A 79 -3.27 10.91 5.63
N ALA A 80 -4.42 11.03 4.94
CA ALA A 80 -5.33 9.90 4.74
C ALA A 80 -4.63 8.77 3.99
N TRP A 81 -3.98 9.08 2.86
CA TRP A 81 -3.17 8.13 2.11
C TRP A 81 -2.10 7.48 2.97
N LEU A 82 -1.32 8.30 3.69
CA LEU A 82 -0.21 7.82 4.50
C LEU A 82 -0.68 6.83 5.57
N ILE A 83 -1.75 7.15 6.30
CA ILE A 83 -2.27 6.27 7.35
C ILE A 83 -2.85 5.00 6.73
N LEU A 84 -3.64 5.09 5.66
CA LEU A 84 -4.22 3.93 4.99
C LEU A 84 -3.15 2.96 4.49
N VAL A 85 -2.04 3.46 3.96
CA VAL A 85 -0.92 2.63 3.49
C VAL A 85 -0.13 2.04 4.65
N LEU A 86 0.03 2.75 5.77
CA LEU A 86 0.82 2.27 6.92
C LEU A 86 0.06 1.26 7.80
N LEU A 87 -1.27 1.29 7.85
CA LEU A 87 -2.06 0.38 8.70
C LEU A 87 -1.77 -1.11 8.45
N PRO A 88 -1.69 -1.63 7.21
CA PRO A 88 -1.30 -3.02 6.97
C PRO A 88 0.09 -3.36 7.50
N HIS A 89 1.04 -2.44 7.42
CA HIS A 89 2.40 -2.63 7.94
C HIS A 89 2.44 -2.70 9.46
N LEU A 90 1.64 -1.87 10.14
CA LEU A 90 1.47 -1.92 11.59
C LEU A 90 0.79 -3.23 12.03
N MET A 91 -0.23 -3.67 11.30
CA MET A 91 -0.90 -4.96 11.53
C MET A 91 0.10 -6.12 11.43
N CYS A 92 0.90 -6.14 10.36
CA CYS A 92 1.93 -7.14 10.14
C CYS A 92 2.98 -7.14 11.27
N PHE A 93 3.46 -5.96 11.67
CA PHE A 93 4.39 -5.81 12.79
C PHE A 93 3.83 -6.39 14.09
N LEU A 94 2.58 -6.06 14.44
CA LEU A 94 1.93 -6.57 15.64
C LEU A 94 1.74 -8.11 15.59
N ALA A 95 1.45 -8.66 14.42
CA ALA A 95 1.32 -10.09 14.23
C ALA A 95 2.66 -10.81 14.41
N VAL A 96 3.73 -10.30 13.77
CA VAL A 96 5.09 -10.84 13.89
C VAL A 96 5.58 -10.76 15.34
N SER A 97 5.44 -9.60 15.97
CA SER A 97 5.85 -9.39 17.36
C SER A 97 5.13 -10.32 18.34
N ARG A 98 3.81 -10.51 18.17
CA ARG A 98 3.05 -11.45 19.01
C ARG A 98 3.43 -12.90 18.78
N SER A 99 3.71 -13.27 17.53
CA SER A 99 4.08 -14.62 17.18
C SER A 99 5.47 -15.00 17.69
N LEU A 100 6.39 -14.03 17.77
CA LEU A 100 7.74 -14.23 18.32
C LEU A 100 7.78 -14.29 19.85
N ARG A 101 6.87 -13.56 20.54
CA ARG A 101 6.86 -13.49 22.02
C ARG A 101 6.14 -14.64 22.69
N LYS A 102 5.18 -15.27 22.03
CA LYS A 102 4.51 -16.44 22.58
C LYS A 102 5.30 -17.68 22.21
N ASP A 103 5.43 -18.62 23.16
CA ASP A 103 6.04 -19.94 23.01
C ASP A 103 5.44 -20.81 21.88
N MET A 104 4.95 -20.16 20.83
CA MET A 104 4.51 -20.81 19.59
C MET A 104 5.63 -21.64 18.94
N TYR A 105 6.89 -21.33 19.26
CA TYR A 105 8.03 -22.19 18.94
C TYR A 105 7.92 -23.58 19.55
N LEU A 106 7.35 -23.74 20.76
CA LEU A 106 7.18 -25.03 21.42
C LEU A 106 6.08 -25.88 20.76
N VAL A 107 4.99 -25.24 20.33
CA VAL A 107 3.88 -25.97 19.67
C VAL A 107 4.25 -26.40 18.24
N MET A 108 5.21 -25.72 17.62
CA MET A 108 5.64 -25.95 16.24
C MET A 108 6.97 -26.70 16.11
N SER A 109 7.47 -27.31 17.16
CA SER A 109 8.74 -28.07 17.14
C SER A 109 8.83 -29.16 16.06
N SER A 110 7.68 -29.63 15.55
CA SER A 110 7.59 -30.62 14.49
C SER A 110 7.64 -30.08 13.06
N SER A 111 7.54 -28.75 12.87
CA SER A 111 7.55 -28.13 11.52
C SER A 111 8.16 -26.72 11.50
N LYS A 112 9.33 -26.57 12.11
CA LYS A 112 10.07 -25.28 12.16
C LYS A 112 10.25 -24.63 10.78
N SER A 113 10.32 -25.46 9.72
CA SER A 113 10.51 -25.02 8.35
C SER A 113 9.30 -24.29 7.73
N CYS A 114 8.08 -24.61 8.12
CA CYS A 114 6.88 -24.02 7.53
C CYS A 114 6.42 -22.73 8.22
N TYR A 115 6.95 -22.44 9.42
CA TYR A 115 6.55 -21.28 10.20
C TYR A 115 6.69 -19.94 9.47
N PRO A 116 7.85 -19.58 8.87
CA PRO A 116 8.01 -18.33 8.15
C PRO A 116 7.03 -18.19 6.99
N ILE A 117 6.81 -19.27 6.27
CA ILE A 117 5.90 -19.29 5.11
C ILE A 117 4.47 -19.04 5.56
N LEU A 118 4.01 -19.75 6.60
CA LEU A 118 2.66 -19.58 7.12
C LEU A 118 2.40 -18.19 7.68
N LEU A 119 3.36 -17.63 8.42
CA LEU A 119 3.24 -16.28 8.94
C LEU A 119 3.16 -15.27 7.81
N THR A 120 4.04 -15.36 6.82
CA THR A 120 4.04 -14.45 5.66
C THR A 120 2.75 -14.58 4.85
N VAL A 121 2.31 -15.80 4.55
CA VAL A 121 1.05 -16.05 3.84
C VAL A 121 -0.13 -15.47 4.62
N SER A 122 -0.16 -15.65 5.95
CA SER A 122 -1.24 -15.07 6.78
C SER A 122 -1.25 -13.55 6.77
N CYS A 123 -0.08 -12.89 6.84
CA CYS A 123 0.03 -11.43 6.75
C CYS A 123 -0.37 -10.90 5.36
N VAL A 124 0.08 -11.57 4.30
CA VAL A 124 -0.28 -11.24 2.92
C VAL A 124 -1.78 -11.37 2.69
N THR A 125 -2.38 -12.49 3.15
CA THR A 125 -3.83 -12.71 3.05
C THR A 125 -4.61 -11.67 3.84
N ALA A 126 -4.21 -11.34 5.06
CA ALA A 126 -4.85 -10.31 5.88
C ALA A 126 -4.75 -8.93 5.22
N THR A 127 -3.62 -8.60 4.60
CA THR A 127 -3.45 -7.34 3.84
C THR A 127 -4.33 -7.31 2.59
N GLY A 128 -4.44 -8.43 1.87
CA GLY A 128 -5.36 -8.55 0.75
C GLY A 128 -6.81 -8.32 1.17
N LEU A 129 -7.25 -8.95 2.26
CA LEU A 129 -8.58 -8.74 2.83
C LEU A 129 -8.81 -7.29 3.27
N TYR A 130 -7.80 -6.67 3.90
CA TYR A 130 -7.86 -5.25 4.27
C TYR A 130 -8.17 -4.35 3.07
N TRP A 131 -7.48 -4.53 1.95
CA TRP A 131 -7.70 -3.74 0.73
C TRP A 131 -9.04 -4.04 0.06
N ILE A 132 -9.51 -5.30 0.08
CA ILE A 132 -10.84 -5.67 -0.42
C ILE A 132 -11.92 -4.96 0.41
N ILE A 133 -11.80 -4.99 1.74
CA ILE A 133 -12.75 -4.32 2.63
C ILE A 133 -12.71 -2.80 2.40
N ALA A 134 -11.54 -2.20 2.22
CA ALA A 134 -11.42 -0.78 1.88
C ALA A 134 -12.17 -0.44 0.59
N GLY A 135 -11.99 -1.25 -0.46
CA GLY A 135 -12.72 -1.09 -1.72
C GLY A 135 -14.25 -1.22 -1.55
N VAL A 136 -14.70 -2.18 -0.76
CA VAL A 136 -16.14 -2.36 -0.46
C VAL A 136 -16.68 -1.16 0.32
N VAL A 137 -15.96 -0.63 1.29
CA VAL A 137 -16.38 0.55 2.06
C VAL A 137 -16.51 1.78 1.16
N ILE A 138 -15.53 2.02 0.28
CA ILE A 138 -15.58 3.11 -0.70
C ILE A 138 -16.78 2.94 -1.65
N LEU A 139 -17.00 1.72 -2.14
CA LEU A 139 -18.12 1.40 -3.02
C LEU A 139 -19.47 1.67 -2.34
N LEU A 140 -19.66 1.18 -1.12
CA LEU A 140 -20.87 1.42 -0.36
C LEU A 140 -21.09 2.91 -0.09
N PHE A 141 -20.03 3.64 0.25
CA PHE A 141 -20.09 5.08 0.45
C PHE A 141 -20.53 5.80 -0.83
N THR A 142 -19.96 5.45 -1.98
CA THR A 142 -20.35 6.01 -3.29
C THR A 142 -21.83 5.80 -3.58
N LEU A 143 -22.32 4.56 -3.41
CA LEU A 143 -23.73 4.23 -3.66
C LEU A 143 -24.67 4.95 -2.72
N LEU A 144 -24.33 5.10 -1.44
CA LEU A 144 -25.15 5.80 -0.45
C LEU A 144 -25.29 7.29 -0.75
N HIS A 145 -24.31 7.89 -1.43
CA HIS A 145 -24.32 9.29 -1.84
C HIS A 145 -24.81 9.52 -3.27
N GLY A 146 -25.37 8.48 -3.91
CA GLY A 146 -25.92 8.59 -5.25
C GLY A 146 -24.89 8.69 -6.38
N GLY A 147 -23.62 8.33 -6.09
CA GLY A 147 -22.56 8.28 -7.10
C GLY A 147 -22.64 7.01 -7.96
N GLU A 148 -22.07 7.08 -9.16
CA GLU A 148 -22.04 5.98 -10.12
C GLU A 148 -20.79 5.09 -9.96
N ILE A 149 -20.92 3.80 -10.34
CA ILE A 149 -19.80 2.86 -10.35
C ILE A 149 -19.11 2.94 -11.70
N LEU A 150 -18.28 3.95 -11.90
CA LEU A 150 -17.45 4.07 -13.10
C LEU A 150 -15.99 3.72 -12.79
N PRO A 151 -15.30 3.00 -13.70
CA PRO A 151 -13.87 2.69 -13.54
C PRO A 151 -12.95 3.86 -13.94
N SER A 152 -13.50 4.93 -14.50
CA SER A 152 -12.78 6.13 -14.91
C SER A 152 -13.18 7.33 -14.06
N THR A 153 -12.22 8.20 -13.80
CA THR A 153 -12.45 9.46 -13.08
C THR A 153 -13.26 10.42 -13.93
N THR A 154 -14.21 11.12 -13.33
CA THR A 154 -14.96 12.23 -13.97
C THR A 154 -14.46 13.58 -13.48
N ILE A 155 -13.90 13.63 -12.27
CA ILE A 155 -13.28 14.82 -11.70
C ILE A 155 -11.79 14.72 -11.97
N SER A 156 -11.20 15.72 -12.64
CA SER A 156 -9.76 15.72 -12.84
C SER A 156 -9.06 15.80 -11.48
N LEU A 157 -7.98 15.02 -11.30
CA LEU A 157 -7.18 15.06 -10.06
C LEU A 157 -6.62 16.45 -9.78
N GLU A 158 -6.52 17.29 -10.77
CA GLU A 158 -6.06 18.68 -10.71
C GLU A 158 -7.04 19.59 -9.99
N ILE A 159 -8.35 19.34 -10.10
CA ILE A 159 -9.38 20.04 -9.30
C ILE A 159 -9.21 19.66 -7.82
N LEU A 160 -8.83 18.42 -7.53
CA LEU A 160 -8.53 17.97 -6.17
C LEU A 160 -7.28 18.65 -5.61
N GLU A 161 -6.37 19.10 -6.46
CA GLU A 161 -5.13 19.80 -6.12
C GLU A 161 -5.28 21.31 -6.07
N GLY A 162 -6.44 21.86 -6.43
CA GLY A 162 -6.73 23.29 -6.39
C GLY A 162 -6.26 24.06 -7.62
N PHE A 163 -6.11 23.39 -8.77
CA PHE A 163 -5.90 24.04 -10.04
C PHE A 163 -7.25 24.44 -10.67
N ASP A 164 -7.28 25.58 -11.37
CA ASP A 164 -8.48 26.04 -12.08
C ASP A 164 -8.85 25.11 -13.24
N ALA A 165 -10.03 24.51 -13.13
CA ALA A 165 -10.56 23.51 -14.06
C ALA A 165 -10.78 24.02 -15.50
N SER A 166 -10.64 25.34 -15.75
CA SER A 166 -11.01 25.97 -17.02
C SER A 166 -10.03 25.72 -18.16
N THR A 167 -8.86 25.14 -17.89
CA THR A 167 -7.76 25.04 -18.86
C THR A 167 -7.35 23.61 -19.24
N LEU A 168 -7.99 22.60 -18.64
CA LEU A 168 -7.51 21.22 -18.75
C LEU A 168 -8.45 20.34 -19.59
N PRO A 169 -7.91 19.47 -20.46
CA PRO A 169 -8.73 18.54 -21.20
C PRO A 169 -9.42 17.54 -20.23
N GLU A 170 -10.67 17.17 -20.52
CA GLU A 170 -11.44 16.13 -19.81
C GLU A 170 -10.78 14.76 -20.01
N ASN A 171 -9.64 14.53 -19.39
CA ASN A 171 -8.95 13.25 -19.47
C ASN A 171 -9.50 12.30 -18.41
N THR A 172 -10.35 11.39 -18.84
CA THR A 172 -10.82 10.27 -18.00
C THR A 172 -9.71 9.23 -17.84
N ILE A 173 -9.29 8.97 -16.62
CA ILE A 173 -8.24 8.00 -16.31
C ILE A 173 -8.86 6.76 -15.71
N SER A 174 -8.52 5.58 -16.26
CA SER A 174 -8.89 4.31 -15.65
C SER A 174 -8.11 4.06 -14.36
N ILE A 175 -8.82 3.82 -13.25
CA ILE A 175 -8.21 3.53 -11.95
C ILE A 175 -7.76 2.07 -11.79
N ILE A 176 -8.16 1.17 -12.69
CA ILE A 176 -7.87 -0.27 -12.56
C ILE A 176 -6.37 -0.57 -12.45
N PRO A 177 -5.49 -0.09 -13.36
CA PRO A 177 -4.05 -0.32 -13.24
C PRO A 177 -3.44 0.35 -12.00
N LEU A 178 -4.02 1.46 -11.55
CA LEU A 178 -3.55 2.17 -10.35
C LEU A 178 -3.90 1.41 -9.07
N ILE A 179 -5.11 0.86 -8.96
CA ILE A 179 -5.51 -0.03 -7.86
C ILE A 179 -4.63 -1.29 -7.87
N GLY A 180 -4.38 -1.88 -9.03
CA GLY A 180 -3.48 -3.02 -9.17
C GLY A 180 -2.08 -2.72 -8.67
N SER A 181 -1.54 -1.56 -9.03
CA SER A 181 -0.23 -1.07 -8.58
C SER A 181 -0.17 -0.89 -7.06
N LEU A 182 -1.18 -0.24 -6.47
CA LEU A 182 -1.32 -0.06 -5.02
C LEU A 182 -1.33 -1.42 -4.29
N PHE A 183 -2.15 -2.35 -4.77
CA PHE A 183 -2.31 -3.67 -4.17
C PHE A 183 -1.02 -4.48 -4.24
N ILE A 184 -0.40 -4.60 -5.41
CA ILE A 184 0.85 -5.35 -5.62
C ILE A 184 2.00 -4.74 -4.82
N SER A 185 2.12 -3.41 -4.79
CA SER A 185 3.15 -2.72 -4.00
C SER A 185 3.00 -2.98 -2.51
N SER A 186 1.76 -2.92 -1.99
CA SER A 186 1.47 -3.21 -0.59
C SER A 186 1.83 -4.64 -0.21
N LEU A 187 1.43 -5.64 -1.01
CA LEU A 187 1.76 -7.05 -0.76
C LEU A 187 3.26 -7.31 -0.83
N SER A 188 3.97 -6.66 -1.76
CA SER A 188 5.42 -6.77 -1.89
C SER A 188 6.14 -6.25 -0.64
N LEU A 189 5.73 -5.08 -0.13
CA LEU A 189 6.29 -4.52 1.10
C LEU A 189 6.00 -5.39 2.33
N ILE A 190 4.80 -5.94 2.46
CA ILE A 190 4.46 -6.86 3.55
C ILE A 190 5.33 -8.12 3.49
N THR A 191 5.55 -8.67 2.30
CA THR A 191 6.43 -9.83 2.11
C THR A 191 7.86 -9.52 2.56
N LEU A 192 8.40 -8.36 2.18
CA LEU A 192 9.72 -7.89 2.63
C LEU A 192 9.77 -7.67 4.13
N GLN A 193 8.75 -7.05 4.71
CA GLN A 193 8.67 -6.80 6.16
C GLN A 193 8.66 -8.09 6.96
N CYS A 194 7.83 -9.07 6.58
CA CYS A 194 7.79 -10.38 7.21
C CYS A 194 9.14 -11.09 7.10
N SER A 195 9.73 -11.09 5.90
CA SER A 195 11.02 -11.74 5.66
C SER A 195 12.11 -11.14 6.54
N ALA A 196 12.25 -9.81 6.54
CA ALA A 196 13.26 -9.13 7.35
C ALA A 196 13.00 -9.27 8.85
N GLY A 197 11.75 -9.18 9.30
CA GLY A 197 11.36 -9.31 10.70
C GLY A 197 11.66 -10.68 11.31
N LEU A 198 11.75 -11.72 10.48
CA LEU A 198 12.14 -13.07 10.92
C LEU A 198 13.65 -13.19 11.15
N PHE A 199 14.48 -12.33 10.53
CA PHE A 199 15.93 -12.43 10.61
C PHE A 199 16.57 -11.41 11.56
N ILE A 200 16.03 -10.20 11.53
CA ILE A 200 16.60 -9.08 12.27
C ILE A 200 15.66 -8.83 13.47
N LYS A 201 15.17 -8.49 14.12
CA LYS A 201 14.10 -8.15 15.08
C LYS A 201 12.93 -7.48 14.31
N GLU A 202 11.75 -7.46 14.92
CA GLU A 202 10.55 -6.94 14.30
C GLU A 202 10.53 -5.41 14.05
N TRP A 203 11.26 -4.62 14.86
CA TRP A 203 11.27 -3.16 14.79
C TRP A 203 12.02 -2.56 13.58
N PRO A 204 13.27 -2.98 13.27
CA PRO A 204 14.03 -2.36 12.17
C PRO A 204 13.35 -2.45 10.81
N PRO A 205 12.72 -3.57 10.41
CA PRO A 205 11.98 -3.65 9.13
C PRO A 205 10.80 -2.68 9.07
N LEU A 206 10.06 -2.51 10.17
CA LEU A 206 8.97 -1.55 10.22
C LEU A 206 9.46 -0.12 9.99
N PHE A 207 10.49 0.30 10.72
CA PHE A 207 11.07 1.65 10.55
C PHE A 207 11.63 1.88 9.15
N LEU A 208 12.28 0.89 8.56
CA LEU A 208 12.80 0.98 7.20
C LEU A 208 11.68 1.19 6.19
N ILE A 209 10.57 0.43 6.31
CA ILE A 209 9.42 0.57 5.41
C ILE A 209 8.72 1.91 5.62
N ILE A 210 8.52 2.35 6.86
CA ILE A 210 7.94 3.67 7.15
C ILE A 210 8.80 4.76 6.51
N SER A 211 10.13 4.72 6.72
CA SER A 211 11.06 5.67 6.12
C SER A 211 11.00 5.65 4.60
N TRP A 212 10.87 4.47 3.99
CA TRP A 212 10.77 4.31 2.55
C TRP A 212 9.48 4.91 1.98
N ILE A 213 8.33 4.63 2.63
CA ILE A 213 7.02 5.20 2.25
C ILE A 213 7.03 6.72 2.45
N VAL A 214 7.53 7.21 3.59
CA VAL A 214 7.60 8.65 3.88
C VAL A 214 8.54 9.37 2.90
N SER A 215 9.68 8.77 2.56
CA SER A 215 10.60 9.33 1.55
C SER A 215 9.93 9.49 0.17
N SER A 216 8.97 8.62 -0.14
CA SER A 216 8.19 8.72 -1.39
C SER A 216 7.31 9.98 -1.43
N ILE A 217 6.92 10.56 -0.28
CA ILE A 217 6.15 11.81 -0.24
C ILE A 217 6.97 12.97 -0.80
N PHE A 218 8.27 12.98 -0.50
CA PHE A 218 9.14 14.11 -0.84
C PHE A 218 9.88 13.95 -2.17
N LYS A 219 10.04 12.71 -2.66
CA LYS A 219 10.85 12.45 -3.85
C LYS A 219 10.17 11.48 -4.81
N LEU A 220 10.04 11.89 -6.07
CA LEU A 220 9.65 11.00 -7.16
C LEU A 220 10.89 10.22 -7.63
N HIS A 221 10.92 8.92 -7.34
CA HIS A 221 12.00 8.04 -7.79
C HIS A 221 11.48 6.60 -7.95
N PRO A 222 11.82 5.89 -9.04
CA PRO A 222 11.32 4.53 -9.28
C PRO A 222 11.63 3.51 -8.19
N ILE A 223 12.72 3.71 -7.44
CA ILE A 223 13.09 2.82 -6.31
C ILE A 223 12.16 3.01 -5.11
N LEU A 224 11.53 4.18 -4.96
CA LEU A 224 10.65 4.46 -3.84
C LEU A 224 9.26 3.88 -4.10
N ILE A 225 9.00 2.70 -3.54
CA ILE A 225 7.80 1.91 -3.81
C ILE A 225 6.50 2.65 -3.43
N GLY A 226 6.52 3.57 -2.48
CA GLY A 226 5.37 4.41 -2.14
C GLY A 226 4.90 5.31 -3.29
N ASN A 227 5.77 5.63 -4.27
CA ASN A 227 5.36 6.38 -5.46
C ASN A 227 4.37 5.58 -6.34
N TYR A 228 4.42 4.26 -6.33
CA TYR A 228 3.47 3.41 -7.05
C TYR A 228 2.13 3.27 -6.34
N MET A 229 2.03 3.77 -5.11
CA MET A 229 0.81 3.82 -4.31
C MET A 229 0.13 5.19 -4.37
N MET A 230 0.73 6.18 -5.06
CA MET A 230 0.20 7.52 -5.29
C MET A 230 -0.25 7.66 -6.74
N PHE A 231 -1.54 7.88 -6.96
CA PHE A 231 -2.08 7.95 -8.31
C PHE A 231 -1.56 9.15 -9.09
N SER A 232 -1.37 10.31 -8.44
CA SER A 232 -0.82 11.51 -9.06
C SER A 232 0.63 11.37 -9.57
N ARG A 233 1.33 10.31 -9.17
CA ARG A 233 2.72 10.03 -9.57
C ARG A 233 2.87 8.95 -10.63
N SER A 234 1.76 8.36 -11.05
CA SER A 234 1.76 7.38 -12.12
C SER A 234 2.04 8.02 -13.48
N SER A 235 2.83 7.36 -14.32
CA SER A 235 3.04 7.78 -15.70
C SER A 235 1.74 7.82 -16.52
N LEU A 236 0.75 6.99 -16.15
CA LEU A 236 -0.55 7.00 -16.79
C LEU A 236 -1.30 8.31 -16.56
N TYR A 237 -1.09 8.95 -15.42
CA TYR A 237 -1.70 10.23 -15.09
C TYR A 237 -0.92 11.40 -15.72
N ILE A 238 0.39 11.41 -15.55
CA ILE A 238 1.27 12.49 -16.05
C ILE A 238 1.26 12.54 -17.58
N ASP A 239 1.25 11.39 -18.27
CA ASP A 239 1.22 11.34 -19.73
C ASP A 239 -0.07 11.89 -20.33
N SER A 240 -1.19 11.82 -19.60
CA SER A 240 -2.48 12.33 -20.09
C SER A 240 -2.63 13.84 -19.91
N ALA A 241 -2.09 14.41 -18.82
CA ALA A 241 -2.36 15.80 -18.44
C ALA A 241 -1.23 16.80 -18.75
N SER A 242 0.02 16.38 -18.85
CA SER A 242 1.17 17.29 -18.76
C SER A 242 2.11 17.35 -19.96
N ARG A 243 1.79 16.72 -21.09
CA ARG A 243 2.65 16.80 -22.28
C ARG A 243 2.90 18.21 -22.81
N GLU A 244 2.02 19.16 -22.49
CA GLU A 244 2.16 20.56 -22.96
C GLU A 244 2.81 21.53 -21.96
N ILE A 245 2.91 21.19 -20.67
CA ILE A 245 3.30 22.17 -19.64
C ILE A 245 4.76 22.03 -19.17
N VAL A 246 5.44 20.90 -19.41
CA VAL A 246 6.77 20.65 -18.84
C VAL A 246 7.82 20.36 -19.91
N GLU A 247 8.05 21.27 -20.82
CA GLU A 247 9.18 21.17 -21.79
C GLU A 247 10.58 21.31 -21.18
N GLY A 248 10.72 21.47 -19.86
CA GLY A 248 12.02 21.73 -19.24
C GLY A 248 12.59 20.60 -18.37
N ASN A 249 11.78 19.80 -17.69
CA ASN A 249 12.23 18.72 -16.83
C ASN A 249 11.20 17.59 -16.76
N LEU A 250 11.28 16.68 -17.70
CA LEU A 250 10.53 15.45 -17.76
C LEU A 250 10.91 14.54 -16.58
N CYS A 251 10.32 14.74 -15.43
CA CYS A 251 10.17 13.64 -14.51
C CYS A 251 8.95 12.83 -14.98
N ALA A 252 9.17 11.94 -15.93
CA ALA A 252 8.18 10.93 -16.28
C ALA A 252 7.71 10.25 -14.98
N GLY A 253 6.39 10.15 -14.76
CA GLY A 253 5.83 9.45 -13.62
C GLY A 253 6.31 8.01 -13.55
N VAL A 254 6.08 7.35 -12.43
CA VAL A 254 6.46 5.93 -12.30
C VAL A 254 5.49 5.04 -13.07
N ASN A 255 6.05 4.13 -13.88
CA ASN A 255 5.22 3.17 -14.62
C ASN A 255 4.69 2.07 -13.68
N PRO A 256 3.36 1.91 -13.56
CA PRO A 256 2.74 0.91 -12.68
C PRO A 256 3.23 -0.53 -12.91
N LEU A 257 3.66 -0.87 -14.13
CA LEU A 257 4.15 -2.21 -14.45
C LEU A 257 5.42 -2.59 -13.67
N TYR A 258 6.22 -1.63 -13.23
CA TYR A 258 7.41 -1.92 -12.42
C TYR A 258 7.06 -2.49 -11.03
N THR A 259 5.82 -2.39 -10.57
CA THR A 259 5.37 -3.06 -9.36
C THR A 259 5.49 -4.58 -9.43
N LEU A 260 5.35 -5.16 -10.62
CA LEU A 260 5.57 -6.58 -10.85
C LEU A 260 7.03 -6.99 -10.59
N ALA A 261 7.99 -6.16 -10.99
CA ALA A 261 9.41 -6.40 -10.70
C ALA A 261 9.68 -6.35 -9.19
N PHE A 262 9.07 -5.42 -8.45
CA PHE A 262 9.13 -5.40 -6.99
C PHE A 262 8.51 -6.64 -6.36
N CYS A 263 7.39 -7.12 -6.88
CA CYS A 263 6.74 -8.33 -6.40
C CYS A 263 7.65 -9.56 -6.58
N ILE A 264 8.20 -9.74 -7.78
CA ILE A 264 9.13 -10.84 -8.08
C ILE A 264 10.38 -10.73 -7.20
N GLY A 265 10.96 -9.55 -7.07
CA GLY A 265 12.12 -9.31 -6.22
C GLY A 265 11.86 -9.61 -4.74
N SER A 266 10.73 -9.16 -4.19
CA SER A 266 10.35 -9.42 -2.80
C SER A 266 10.11 -10.91 -2.53
N LEU A 267 9.48 -11.62 -3.46
CA LEU A 267 9.30 -13.08 -3.37
C LEU A 267 10.64 -13.81 -3.48
N GLY A 268 11.54 -13.38 -4.37
CA GLY A 268 12.89 -13.94 -4.50
C GLY A 268 13.69 -13.79 -3.20
N ILE A 269 13.68 -12.60 -2.61
CA ILE A 269 14.33 -12.34 -1.32
C ILE A 269 13.71 -13.22 -0.23
N PHE A 270 12.39 -13.30 -0.15
CA PHE A 270 11.69 -14.14 0.82
C PHE A 270 12.09 -15.61 0.71
N LEU A 271 12.08 -16.16 -0.49
CA LEU A 271 12.48 -17.56 -0.75
C LEU A 271 13.95 -17.79 -0.39
N TYR A 272 14.84 -16.90 -0.81
CA TYR A 272 16.27 -17.01 -0.50
C TYR A 272 16.52 -17.00 1.02
N LEU A 273 15.95 -16.04 1.71
CA LEU A 273 16.09 -15.92 3.16
C LEU A 273 15.48 -17.14 3.87
N SER A 274 14.30 -17.57 3.49
CA SER A 274 13.65 -18.74 4.07
C SER A 274 14.52 -19.99 3.89
N LEU A 275 15.03 -20.24 2.70
CA LEU A 275 15.88 -21.41 2.40
C LEU A 275 17.23 -21.37 3.12
N SER A 276 17.87 -20.21 3.22
CA SER A 276 19.17 -20.06 3.89
C SER A 276 19.08 -20.35 5.38
N ARG A 277 18.01 -19.92 6.04
CA ARG A 277 17.80 -20.19 7.47
C ARG A 277 17.56 -21.68 7.75
N PHE A 278 16.88 -22.39 6.85
CA PHE A 278 16.63 -23.82 6.99
C PHE A 278 17.89 -24.67 6.92
N LYS A 279 18.82 -24.32 6.05
CA LYS A 279 20.13 -25.01 5.98
C LYS A 279 20.86 -24.91 7.31
N ASN A 280 20.86 -23.75 7.94
CA ASN A 280 21.58 -23.52 9.19
C ASN A 280 20.93 -24.22 10.39
N ILE A 281 19.61 -24.32 10.46
CA ILE A 281 18.90 -25.00 11.57
C ILE A 281 19.14 -26.52 11.52
N ASN A 282 19.23 -27.11 10.33
CA ASN A 282 19.52 -28.52 10.17
C ASN A 282 21.00 -28.89 10.51
N GLN A 283 21.94 -27.92 10.46
CA GLN A 283 23.32 -28.13 10.88
C GLN A 283 23.51 -28.09 12.40
N PHE A 284 22.64 -27.40 13.14
CA PHE A 284 22.71 -27.34 14.63
C PHE A 284 21.82 -28.38 15.33
N GLY A 285 21.05 -29.17 14.63
CA GLY A 285 20.17 -30.19 15.18
C GLY A 285 20.71 -31.61 15.07
N GLY A 286 21.98 -31.76 14.77
CA GLY A 286 22.68 -33.05 14.60
C GLY A 286 23.72 -33.37 15.68
N GLU A 287 23.61 -32.77 16.88
CA GLU A 287 24.38 -33.23 18.07
C GLU A 287 23.42 -33.79 19.12
#